data_61e8b1d135e2262eca5a0c819823a0f3
#
_entry.id   61e8b1d135e2262eca5a0c819823a0f3
#
_cell.length_a   1.000
_cell.length_b   1.000
_cell.length_c   1.000
_cell.angle_alpha   90.00
_cell.angle_beta   90.00
_cell.angle_gamma   90.00
#
_symmetry.space_group_name_H-M   'P 1'
#
loop_
_entity.id
_entity.type
_entity.pdbx_description
1 polymer ?
#
loop_
_entity_poly.entity_id
_entity_poly.type
_entity_poly.pdbx_seq_one_letter_code
_entity_poly.pdbx_strand_id
1 'polypeptide(L)'
;MKPTVVSADVLFEDHRAQLKWEWVAGLGASERRFDEIAVRAARSGADLVGYLNYIHPYRVQILGEREIAYLTNATAEDCARRISRIVTLEPPVLILADSQVAPDALLSVCERAQIPMFATHESSAFVIDVLRAYLSKHFAERTSMHGVFMDILGVGVMITGESGLGKSELGLELISRGNGLVADDAVDLYRINQTTIEGRCPELLRNLLEVRGIGLLDIRAIFGETAVRRKMRLKLIVHLVRRETMEREYERLPYEPLTQDVLGVPVRKAVIQVVAGRNIAVLVEAAVRNTILQLRGVDTYQEFVERHRRAMEQDK
;
A
#
# COMPACT_ATOMS: atom_id res chain seq x y z
N MET A 1 2.18 16.06 -0.47
CA MET A 1 1.43 16.02 0.82
C MET A 1 2.39 15.71 1.95
N LYS A 2 2.26 16.37 3.13
CA LYS A 2 3.14 16.11 4.28
C LYS A 2 2.93 14.67 4.75
N PRO A 3 4.00 13.93 5.11
CA PRO A 3 3.84 12.62 5.74
C PRO A 3 2.99 12.78 7.00
N THR A 4 2.08 11.85 7.22
CA THR A 4 1.27 11.85 8.44
C THR A 4 2.23 11.58 9.60
N VAL A 5 2.39 12.56 10.48
CA VAL A 5 3.31 12.45 11.62
C VAL A 5 2.68 11.50 12.62
N VAL A 6 3.40 10.43 12.97
CA VAL A 6 3.04 9.52 14.06
C VAL A 6 3.92 9.87 15.26
N SER A 7 3.30 10.25 16.37
CA SER A 7 3.95 10.48 17.65
C SER A 7 3.72 9.30 18.60
N ALA A 8 4.44 9.27 19.71
CA ALA A 8 4.33 8.19 20.69
C ALA A 8 2.95 8.12 21.33
N ASP A 9 2.31 9.26 21.62
CA ASP A 9 0.96 9.34 22.14
C ASP A 9 -0.09 8.83 21.14
N VAL A 10 -0.01 9.21 19.86
CA VAL A 10 -0.89 8.70 18.81
C VAL A 10 -0.74 7.18 18.68
N LEU A 11 0.51 6.69 18.65
CA LEU A 11 0.78 5.26 18.59
C LEU A 11 0.19 4.53 19.80
N PHE A 12 0.30 5.11 21.01
CA PHE A 12 -0.22 4.56 22.24
C PHE A 12 -1.74 4.48 22.22
N GLU A 13 -2.43 5.58 21.93
CA GLU A 13 -3.90 5.62 21.98
C GLU A 13 -4.55 4.76 20.88
N ASP A 14 -3.99 4.77 19.65
CA ASP A 14 -4.52 3.98 18.52
C ASP A 14 -4.50 2.46 18.78
N HIS A 15 -3.60 1.98 19.65
CA HIS A 15 -3.40 0.54 19.88
C HIS A 15 -3.65 0.12 21.33
N ARG A 16 -4.00 1.04 22.22
CA ARG A 16 -4.21 0.76 23.65
C ARG A 16 -5.19 -0.39 23.90
N ALA A 17 -6.31 -0.38 23.18
CA ALA A 17 -7.32 -1.42 23.34
C ALA A 17 -6.87 -2.79 22.81
N GLN A 18 -6.14 -2.81 21.69
CA GLN A 18 -5.72 -4.03 21.02
C GLN A 18 -4.50 -4.67 21.69
N LEU A 19 -3.49 -3.85 22.07
CA LEU A 19 -2.24 -4.33 22.66
C LEU A 19 -2.25 -4.31 24.18
N LYS A 20 -3.29 -3.72 24.81
CA LYS A 20 -3.48 -3.65 26.27
C LYS A 20 -2.21 -3.19 27.00
N TRP A 21 -1.50 -2.27 26.40
CA TRP A 21 -0.24 -1.77 26.92
C TRP A 21 -0.41 -0.62 27.93
N GLU A 22 0.59 -0.45 28.76
CA GLU A 22 0.69 0.62 29.74
C GLU A 22 1.94 1.45 29.45
N TRP A 23 1.87 2.74 29.76
CA TRP A 23 3.02 3.64 29.64
C TRP A 23 3.87 3.55 30.91
N VAL A 24 5.10 3.07 30.83
CA VAL A 24 5.93 2.75 31.99
C VAL A 24 7.12 3.68 32.20
N ALA A 25 7.59 4.39 31.18
CA ALA A 25 8.66 5.40 31.29
C ALA A 25 8.59 6.45 30.18
N GLY A 26 9.27 7.58 30.36
CA GLY A 26 9.36 8.65 29.36
C GLY A 26 8.03 9.37 29.12
N LEU A 27 7.20 9.56 30.13
CA LEU A 27 5.91 10.25 30.05
C LEU A 27 6.00 11.68 29.50
N GLY A 28 7.11 12.39 29.77
CA GLY A 28 7.35 13.74 29.25
C GLY A 28 7.62 13.82 27.74
N ALA A 29 7.76 12.68 27.07
CA ALA A 29 8.12 12.60 25.65
C ALA A 29 6.96 12.09 24.76
N SER A 30 5.73 12.36 25.14
CA SER A 30 4.53 11.92 24.42
C SER A 30 4.51 12.37 22.94
N GLU A 31 5.06 13.55 22.64
CA GLU A 31 5.18 14.09 21.28
C GLU A 31 6.38 13.58 20.49
N ARG A 32 7.18 12.64 21.04
CA ARG A 32 8.32 12.07 20.31
C ARG A 32 7.84 11.38 19.04
N ARG A 33 8.50 11.69 17.94
CA ARG A 33 8.08 11.31 16.59
C ARG A 33 9.08 10.37 15.94
N PHE A 34 8.64 9.68 14.90
CA PHE A 34 9.55 9.00 14.00
C PHE A 34 10.42 10.01 13.26
N ASP A 35 11.71 9.71 13.14
CA ASP A 35 12.64 10.52 12.37
C ASP A 35 12.27 10.53 10.88
N GLU A 36 12.17 11.72 10.28
CA GLU A 36 11.74 11.87 8.89
C GLU A 36 12.75 11.25 7.89
N ILE A 37 14.05 11.28 8.20
CA ILE A 37 15.09 10.71 7.34
C ILE A 37 14.97 9.18 7.39
N ALA A 38 14.78 8.61 8.58
CA ALA A 38 14.58 7.17 8.75
C ALA A 38 13.32 6.68 8.05
N VAL A 39 12.22 7.43 8.14
CA VAL A 39 10.95 7.12 7.43
C VAL A 39 11.17 7.13 5.92
N ARG A 40 11.88 8.12 5.38
CA ARG A 40 12.19 8.21 3.95
C ARG A 40 13.17 7.14 3.47
N ALA A 41 14.11 6.73 4.31
CA ALA A 41 15.09 5.69 3.99
C ALA A 41 14.52 4.27 4.11
N ALA A 42 13.44 4.10 4.88
CA ALA A 42 12.78 2.81 5.03
C ALA A 42 12.12 2.37 3.71
N ARG A 43 12.34 1.12 3.31
CA ARG A 43 11.67 0.56 2.11
C ARG A 43 10.17 0.37 2.31
N SER A 44 9.75 0.28 3.55
CA SER A 44 8.36 0.13 3.99
C SER A 44 8.26 0.58 5.44
N GLY A 45 7.09 1.08 5.86
CA GLY A 45 6.82 1.36 7.26
C GLY A 45 7.02 0.13 8.17
N ALA A 46 6.92 -1.09 7.62
CA ALA A 46 7.25 -2.33 8.34
C ALA A 46 8.71 -2.40 8.81
N ASP A 47 9.62 -1.69 8.14
CA ASP A 47 11.05 -1.65 8.52
C ASP A 47 11.30 -0.78 9.76
N LEU A 48 10.32 0.00 10.19
CA LEU A 48 10.42 0.93 11.31
C LEU A 48 10.12 0.28 12.67
N VAL A 49 9.88 -1.03 12.73
CA VAL A 49 9.65 -1.79 13.96
C VAL A 49 10.29 -3.18 13.90
N GLY A 50 10.83 -3.62 15.01
CA GLY A 50 11.42 -4.95 15.12
C GLY A 50 12.00 -5.21 16.52
N TYR A 51 12.59 -6.38 16.71
CA TYR A 51 13.35 -6.71 17.91
C TYR A 51 14.55 -5.77 18.09
N LEU A 52 15.08 -5.68 19.31
CA LEU A 52 16.24 -4.85 19.64
C LEU A 52 17.38 -5.07 18.63
N ASN A 53 17.75 -4.01 17.96
CA ASN A 53 18.75 -4.06 16.91
C ASN A 53 19.66 -2.82 16.98
N TYR A 54 20.91 -2.99 17.38
CA TYR A 54 21.90 -1.91 17.52
C TYR A 54 22.48 -1.40 16.19
N ILE A 55 22.11 -2.00 15.05
CA ILE A 55 22.59 -1.62 13.72
C ILE A 55 21.61 -0.67 13.03
N HIS A 56 20.32 -0.77 13.37
CA HIS A 56 19.27 0.02 12.74
C HIS A 56 18.65 1.01 13.75
N PRO A 57 19.12 2.26 13.80
CA PRO A 57 18.56 3.31 14.66
C PRO A 57 17.17 3.76 14.20
N TYR A 58 16.54 4.64 15.00
CA TYR A 58 15.27 5.33 14.73
C TYR A 58 14.06 4.42 14.52
N ARG A 59 14.12 3.18 15.04
CA ARG A 59 13.02 2.20 14.94
C ARG A 59 12.37 1.99 16.30
N VAL A 60 11.10 1.62 16.29
CA VAL A 60 10.47 1.03 17.47
C VAL A 60 11.20 -0.27 17.78
N GLN A 61 11.76 -0.35 18.98
CA GLN A 61 12.50 -1.53 19.45
C GLN A 61 11.61 -2.34 20.40
N ILE A 62 11.40 -3.61 20.06
CA ILE A 62 10.64 -4.53 20.87
C ILE A 62 11.60 -5.34 21.74
N LEU A 63 11.33 -5.35 23.04
CA LEU A 63 12.09 -6.06 24.06
C LEU A 63 11.22 -7.19 24.61
N GLY A 64 11.44 -8.39 24.13
CA GLY A 64 10.84 -9.60 24.66
C GLY A 64 11.75 -10.32 25.64
N GLU A 65 11.44 -11.57 25.96
CA GLU A 65 12.19 -12.39 26.91
C GLU A 65 13.70 -12.47 26.55
N ARG A 66 14.03 -12.69 25.29
CA ARG A 66 15.43 -12.84 24.83
C ARG A 66 16.21 -11.53 24.91
N GLU A 67 15.59 -10.43 24.55
CA GLU A 67 16.20 -9.10 24.61
C GLU A 67 16.43 -8.67 26.05
N ILE A 68 15.48 -8.88 26.94
CA ILE A 68 15.64 -8.61 28.38
C ILE A 68 16.73 -9.51 28.97
N ALA A 69 16.72 -10.79 28.67
CA ALA A 69 17.79 -11.70 29.10
C ALA A 69 19.17 -11.24 28.60
N TYR A 70 19.28 -10.81 27.34
CA TYR A 70 20.51 -10.24 26.81
C TYR A 70 20.94 -8.98 27.56
N LEU A 71 20.03 -8.11 27.94
CA LEU A 71 20.34 -6.86 28.68
C LEU A 71 20.76 -7.11 30.12
N THR A 72 20.30 -8.19 30.76
CA THR A 72 20.47 -8.47 32.20
C THR A 72 21.46 -9.58 32.52
N ASN A 73 21.66 -10.58 31.66
CA ASN A 73 22.53 -11.73 31.93
C ASN A 73 23.97 -11.44 31.51
N ALA A 74 24.62 -10.50 32.24
CA ALA A 74 26.02 -10.17 32.06
C ALA A 74 26.58 -9.50 33.33
N THR A 75 27.83 -9.04 33.30
CA THR A 75 28.37 -8.22 34.40
C THR A 75 27.60 -6.91 34.50
N ALA A 76 27.59 -6.30 35.67
CA ALA A 76 26.90 -5.02 35.88
C ALA A 76 27.38 -3.92 34.91
N GLU A 77 28.68 -3.91 34.62
CA GLU A 77 29.28 -2.98 33.65
C GLU A 77 28.80 -3.25 32.22
N ASP A 78 28.75 -4.51 31.80
CA ASP A 78 28.25 -4.90 30.47
C ASP A 78 26.75 -4.60 30.32
N CYS A 79 25.95 -4.87 31.34
CA CYS A 79 24.53 -4.53 31.37
C CYS A 79 24.33 -3.02 31.20
N ALA A 80 25.04 -2.20 32.00
CA ALA A 80 24.98 -0.75 31.91
C ALA A 80 25.39 -0.24 30.52
N ARG A 81 26.45 -0.82 29.93
CA ARG A 81 26.92 -0.48 28.57
C ARG A 81 25.87 -0.83 27.50
N ARG A 82 25.25 -2.03 27.58
CA ARG A 82 24.23 -2.45 26.63
C ARG A 82 22.99 -1.55 26.71
N ILE A 83 22.52 -1.24 27.92
CA ILE A 83 21.39 -0.36 28.14
C ILE A 83 21.68 1.06 27.64
N SER A 84 22.86 1.61 27.95
CA SER A 84 23.25 2.96 27.52
C SER A 84 23.30 3.07 25.98
N ARG A 85 23.66 2.00 25.26
CA ARG A 85 23.66 1.99 23.79
C ARG A 85 22.25 2.10 23.20
N ILE A 86 21.17 1.76 23.94
CA ILE A 86 19.79 1.94 23.44
C ILE A 86 19.52 3.42 23.16
N VAL A 87 20.08 4.34 23.96
CA VAL A 87 19.91 5.80 23.73
C VAL A 87 20.48 6.23 22.37
N THR A 88 21.62 5.64 21.95
CA THR A 88 22.25 5.97 20.66
C THR A 88 21.44 5.48 19.45
N LEU A 89 20.44 4.64 19.64
CA LEU A 89 19.52 4.22 18.59
C LEU A 89 18.41 5.25 18.34
N GLU A 90 18.26 6.22 19.23
CA GLU A 90 17.18 7.24 19.19
C GLU A 90 15.80 6.64 18.84
N PRO A 91 15.37 5.57 19.52
CA PRO A 91 14.11 4.93 19.16
C PRO A 91 12.94 5.89 19.43
N PRO A 92 11.94 5.94 18.53
CA PRO A 92 10.73 6.72 18.79
C PRO A 92 9.97 6.18 20.01
N VAL A 93 9.98 4.87 20.20
CA VAL A 93 9.35 4.16 21.31
C VAL A 93 10.12 2.86 21.60
N LEU A 94 10.22 2.47 22.88
CA LEU A 94 10.59 1.12 23.32
C LEU A 94 9.33 0.39 23.79
N ILE A 95 9.23 -0.90 23.50
CA ILE A 95 8.08 -1.71 23.93
C ILE A 95 8.57 -2.98 24.62
N LEU A 96 8.15 -3.16 25.88
CA LEU A 96 8.29 -4.40 26.62
C LEU A 96 7.12 -5.30 26.27
N ALA A 97 7.40 -6.47 25.74
CA ALA A 97 6.42 -7.49 25.40
C ALA A 97 6.62 -8.76 26.24
N ASP A 98 5.83 -9.80 25.98
CA ASP A 98 5.94 -11.13 26.65
C ASP A 98 5.83 -11.05 28.17
N SER A 99 5.05 -10.09 28.73
CA SER A 99 4.93 -9.86 30.18
C SER A 99 6.26 -9.56 30.87
N GLN A 100 7.25 -9.03 30.17
CA GLN A 100 8.55 -8.72 30.75
C GLN A 100 8.49 -7.50 31.66
N VAL A 101 9.35 -7.49 32.70
CA VAL A 101 9.53 -6.36 33.61
C VAL A 101 10.80 -5.60 33.22
N ALA A 102 10.69 -4.26 33.16
CA ALA A 102 11.83 -3.43 32.83
C ALA A 102 12.86 -3.44 33.95
N PRO A 103 14.16 -3.66 33.70
CA PRO A 103 15.20 -3.42 34.67
C PRO A 103 15.23 -1.93 35.09
N ASP A 104 15.46 -1.65 36.39
CA ASP A 104 15.52 -0.26 36.90
C ASP A 104 16.50 0.63 36.15
N ALA A 105 17.64 0.06 35.74
CA ALA A 105 18.63 0.76 34.93
C ALA A 105 18.06 1.19 33.58
N LEU A 106 17.19 0.39 32.94
CA LEU A 106 16.55 0.71 31.68
C LEU A 106 15.50 1.80 31.85
N LEU A 107 14.65 1.70 32.89
CA LEU A 107 13.69 2.74 33.25
C LEU A 107 14.38 4.09 33.47
N SER A 108 15.44 4.10 34.29
CA SER A 108 16.23 5.31 34.57
C SER A 108 16.86 5.94 33.33
N VAL A 109 17.30 5.12 32.38
CA VAL A 109 17.86 5.58 31.12
C VAL A 109 16.77 6.17 30.22
N CYS A 110 15.62 5.53 30.13
CA CYS A 110 14.49 6.02 29.32
C CYS A 110 13.93 7.35 29.86
N GLU A 111 13.78 7.49 31.18
CA GLU A 111 13.37 8.76 31.78
C GLU A 111 14.35 9.89 31.50
N ARG A 112 15.65 9.68 31.69
CA ARG A 112 16.69 10.70 31.42
C ARG A 112 16.80 11.09 29.94
N ALA A 113 16.70 10.10 29.06
CA ALA A 113 16.80 10.31 27.60
C ALA A 113 15.47 10.69 26.96
N GLN A 114 14.40 10.80 27.74
CA GLN A 114 13.05 11.10 27.27
C GLN A 114 12.65 10.14 26.13
N ILE A 115 12.80 8.82 26.38
CA ILE A 115 12.38 7.76 25.46
C ILE A 115 11.10 7.15 26.00
N PRO A 116 9.95 7.27 25.29
CA PRO A 116 8.71 6.61 25.66
C PRO A 116 8.87 5.10 25.74
N MET A 117 8.38 4.48 26.82
CA MET A 117 8.38 3.04 26.97
C MET A 117 6.99 2.54 27.34
N PHE A 118 6.52 1.55 26.60
CA PHE A 118 5.25 0.85 26.85
C PHE A 118 5.52 -0.57 27.29
N ALA A 119 4.63 -1.13 28.12
CA ALA A 119 4.68 -2.55 28.52
C ALA A 119 3.37 -3.24 28.17
N THR A 120 3.44 -4.49 27.74
CA THR A 120 2.27 -5.31 27.40
C THR A 120 2.50 -6.78 27.75
N HIS A 121 1.40 -7.49 28.02
CA HIS A 121 1.39 -8.94 28.20
C HIS A 121 1.35 -9.70 26.86
N GLU A 122 1.08 -9.00 25.75
CA GLU A 122 0.99 -9.61 24.43
C GLU A 122 2.39 -10.06 23.96
N SER A 123 2.42 -11.07 23.06
CA SER A 123 3.68 -11.60 22.56
C SER A 123 4.41 -10.60 21.66
N SER A 124 5.75 -10.61 21.72
CA SER A 124 6.60 -9.79 20.85
C SER A 124 6.25 -9.91 19.38
N ALA A 125 5.97 -11.12 18.90
CA ALA A 125 5.59 -11.38 17.52
C ALA A 125 4.28 -10.68 17.16
N PHE A 126 3.26 -10.77 17.99
CA PHE A 126 1.98 -10.13 17.77
C PHE A 126 2.10 -8.59 17.76
N VAL A 127 2.84 -8.02 18.73
CA VAL A 127 3.12 -6.57 18.77
C VAL A 127 3.80 -6.11 17.48
N ILE A 128 4.82 -6.84 17.03
CA ILE A 128 5.54 -6.52 15.79
C ILE A 128 4.59 -6.56 14.60
N ASP A 129 3.74 -7.57 14.46
CA ASP A 129 2.83 -7.72 13.33
C ASP A 129 1.78 -6.60 13.29
N VAL A 130 1.19 -6.25 14.44
CA VAL A 130 0.24 -5.13 14.55
C VAL A 130 0.90 -3.81 14.13
N LEU A 131 2.08 -3.51 14.68
CA LEU A 131 2.77 -2.26 14.38
C LEU A 131 3.31 -2.20 12.95
N ARG A 132 3.77 -3.31 12.37
CA ARG A 132 4.15 -3.39 10.96
C ARG A 132 3.00 -3.04 10.05
N ALA A 133 1.82 -3.60 10.30
CA ALA A 133 0.63 -3.31 9.50
C ALA A 133 0.24 -1.83 9.62
N TYR A 134 0.27 -1.28 10.83
CA TYR A 134 -0.05 0.11 11.11
C TYR A 134 0.94 1.08 10.43
N LEU A 135 2.24 0.93 10.68
CA LEU A 135 3.28 1.81 10.15
C LEU A 135 3.38 1.73 8.64
N SER A 136 3.20 0.53 8.04
CA SER A 136 3.15 0.37 6.59
C SER A 136 2.00 1.17 5.96
N LYS A 137 0.86 1.22 6.63
CA LYS A 137 -0.28 2.00 6.17
C LYS A 137 -0.07 3.51 6.35
N HIS A 138 0.51 3.93 7.48
CA HIS A 138 0.72 5.35 7.80
C HIS A 138 1.82 6.00 6.96
N PHE A 139 2.92 5.28 6.73
CA PHE A 139 4.07 5.77 5.96
C PHE A 139 4.08 5.29 4.51
N ALA A 140 2.97 4.73 4.01
CA ALA A 140 2.83 4.36 2.61
C ALA A 140 3.05 5.57 1.70
N GLU A 141 3.95 5.43 0.73
CA GLU A 141 4.06 6.38 -0.36
C GLU A 141 2.72 6.49 -1.07
N ARG A 142 2.30 7.70 -1.41
CA ARG A 142 1.00 7.95 -2.03
C ARG A 142 1.09 8.96 -3.16
N THR A 143 0.26 8.76 -4.15
CA THR A 143 0.01 9.71 -5.24
C THR A 143 -1.48 9.73 -5.55
N SER A 144 -1.92 10.71 -6.33
CA SER A 144 -3.28 10.73 -6.86
C SER A 144 -3.22 10.68 -8.38
N MET A 145 -4.13 9.92 -9.00
CA MET A 145 -4.30 9.85 -10.44
C MET A 145 -5.73 10.19 -10.83
N HIS A 146 -5.90 10.87 -11.98
CA HIS A 146 -7.21 11.16 -12.54
C HIS A 146 -7.71 10.00 -13.41
N GLY A 147 -8.97 9.61 -13.20
CA GLY A 147 -9.65 8.59 -13.96
C GLY A 147 -10.68 7.83 -13.15
N VAL A 148 -11.18 6.71 -13.71
CA VAL A 148 -12.15 5.83 -13.06
C VAL A 148 -11.43 4.59 -12.58
N PHE A 149 -11.55 4.27 -11.29
CA PHE A 149 -10.97 3.07 -10.71
C PHE A 149 -12.06 2.08 -10.33
N MET A 150 -11.94 0.85 -10.83
CA MET A 150 -12.99 -0.15 -10.76
C MET A 150 -12.48 -1.52 -10.32
N ASP A 151 -13.36 -2.30 -9.73
CA ASP A 151 -13.26 -3.75 -9.62
C ASP A 151 -13.94 -4.38 -10.86
N ILE A 152 -13.13 -4.89 -11.78
CA ILE A 152 -13.64 -5.57 -12.98
C ILE A 152 -13.23 -7.04 -12.89
N LEU A 153 -14.21 -7.93 -12.72
CA LEU A 153 -13.98 -9.38 -12.57
C LEU A 153 -13.00 -9.75 -11.46
N GLY A 154 -12.96 -8.99 -10.34
CA GLY A 154 -12.05 -9.20 -9.22
C GLY A 154 -10.66 -8.56 -9.41
N VAL A 155 -10.44 -7.81 -10.48
CA VAL A 155 -9.20 -7.11 -10.79
C VAL A 155 -9.39 -5.60 -10.61
N GLY A 156 -8.49 -4.95 -9.87
CA GLY A 156 -8.48 -3.48 -9.78
C GLY A 156 -7.90 -2.86 -11.06
N VAL A 157 -8.74 -2.12 -11.76
CA VAL A 157 -8.48 -1.53 -13.07
C VAL A 157 -8.60 -0.01 -13.01
N MET A 158 -7.55 0.70 -13.39
CA MET A 158 -7.54 2.16 -13.53
C MET A 158 -7.80 2.54 -14.98
N ILE A 159 -8.92 3.18 -15.26
CA ILE A 159 -9.29 3.68 -16.59
C ILE A 159 -8.82 5.14 -16.68
N THR A 160 -7.88 5.41 -17.57
CA THR A 160 -7.28 6.73 -17.80
C THR A 160 -7.50 7.20 -19.24
N GLY A 161 -7.18 8.43 -19.54
CA GLY A 161 -7.30 9.04 -20.87
C GLY A 161 -7.72 10.49 -20.77
N GLU A 162 -7.70 11.20 -21.88
CA GLU A 162 -8.07 12.60 -21.96
C GLU A 162 -9.50 12.86 -21.44
N SER A 163 -9.74 14.10 -21.00
CA SER A 163 -11.09 14.51 -20.63
C SER A 163 -12.03 14.42 -21.85
N GLY A 164 -13.28 14.01 -21.60
CA GLY A 164 -14.28 13.89 -22.65
C GLY A 164 -14.22 12.61 -23.49
N LEU A 165 -13.36 11.64 -23.14
CA LEU A 165 -13.34 10.30 -23.79
C LEU A 165 -14.40 9.32 -23.26
N GLY A 166 -15.30 9.75 -22.40
CA GLY A 166 -16.37 8.89 -21.91
C GLY A 166 -15.95 7.92 -20.80
N LYS A 167 -14.95 8.26 -19.98
CA LYS A 167 -14.48 7.37 -18.88
C LYS A 167 -15.57 7.06 -17.86
N SER A 168 -16.31 8.06 -17.41
CA SER A 168 -17.38 7.87 -16.41
C SER A 168 -18.61 7.17 -17.02
N GLU A 169 -18.94 7.46 -18.28
CA GLU A 169 -19.98 6.73 -19.02
C GLU A 169 -19.61 5.25 -19.21
N LEU A 170 -18.34 4.97 -19.50
CA LEU A 170 -17.81 3.59 -19.54
C LEU A 170 -17.88 2.93 -18.15
N GLY A 171 -17.56 3.69 -17.10
CA GLY A 171 -17.69 3.25 -15.71
C GLY A 171 -19.13 2.83 -15.39
N LEU A 172 -20.10 3.66 -15.76
CA LEU A 172 -21.52 3.38 -15.58
C LEU A 172 -21.97 2.12 -16.37
N GLU A 173 -21.53 1.95 -17.60
CA GLU A 173 -21.80 0.76 -18.39
C GLU A 173 -21.22 -0.51 -17.72
N LEU A 174 -19.98 -0.44 -17.23
CA LEU A 174 -19.34 -1.55 -16.53
C LEU A 174 -20.05 -1.88 -15.21
N ILE A 175 -20.53 -0.88 -14.46
CA ILE A 175 -21.37 -1.09 -13.26
C ILE A 175 -22.65 -1.82 -13.63
N SER A 176 -23.34 -1.41 -14.68
CA SER A 176 -24.57 -2.06 -15.16
C SER A 176 -24.33 -3.51 -15.58
N ARG A 177 -23.09 -3.89 -15.89
CA ARG A 177 -22.65 -5.26 -16.18
C ARG A 177 -22.24 -6.06 -14.94
N GLY A 178 -22.41 -5.50 -13.73
CA GLY A 178 -22.11 -6.17 -12.47
C GLY A 178 -20.68 -5.94 -11.93
N ASN A 179 -19.93 -4.98 -12.49
CA ASN A 179 -18.62 -4.60 -11.96
C ASN A 179 -18.77 -3.53 -10.86
N GLY A 180 -17.74 -3.34 -10.04
CA GLY A 180 -17.78 -2.45 -8.88
C GLY A 180 -17.01 -1.15 -9.07
N LEU A 181 -17.59 -0.01 -8.67
CA LEU A 181 -16.90 1.29 -8.62
C LEU A 181 -16.03 1.36 -7.36
N VAL A 182 -14.79 1.81 -7.49
CA VAL A 182 -13.92 2.20 -6.37
C VAL A 182 -13.87 3.71 -6.25
N ALA A 183 -13.57 4.42 -7.34
CA ALA A 183 -13.48 5.88 -7.38
C ALA A 183 -13.70 6.40 -8.79
N ASP A 184 -14.23 7.63 -8.89
CA ASP A 184 -14.30 8.41 -10.12
C ASP A 184 -13.58 9.75 -9.92
N ASP A 185 -13.05 10.30 -11.01
CA ASP A 185 -12.29 11.55 -11.13
C ASP A 185 -10.95 11.53 -10.41
N ALA A 186 -10.90 11.37 -9.09
CA ALA A 186 -9.67 11.31 -8.30
C ALA A 186 -9.52 9.96 -7.60
N VAL A 187 -8.35 9.34 -7.78
CA VAL A 187 -8.00 8.04 -7.17
C VAL A 187 -6.73 8.19 -6.35
N ASP A 188 -6.83 7.98 -5.05
CA ASP A 188 -5.66 7.94 -4.18
C ASP A 188 -5.00 6.57 -4.26
N LEU A 189 -3.74 6.54 -4.68
CA LEU A 189 -2.92 5.35 -4.82
C LEU A 189 -1.86 5.29 -3.73
N TYR A 190 -1.78 4.16 -3.06
CA TYR A 190 -0.86 3.89 -1.95
C TYR A 190 0.04 2.71 -2.28
N ARG A 191 1.36 2.86 -2.10
CA ARG A 191 2.29 1.75 -2.18
C ARG A 191 2.27 0.96 -0.88
N ILE A 192 1.62 -0.19 -0.87
CA ILE A 192 1.47 -1.04 0.32
C ILE A 192 2.74 -1.84 0.61
N ASN A 193 3.42 -2.28 -0.46
CA ASN A 193 4.71 -2.96 -0.40
C ASN A 193 5.46 -2.78 -1.74
N GLN A 194 6.59 -3.47 -1.90
CA GLN A 194 7.46 -3.33 -3.08
C GLN A 194 6.79 -3.64 -4.42
N THR A 195 5.69 -4.41 -4.43
CA THR A 195 5.03 -4.91 -5.65
C THR A 195 3.54 -4.62 -5.70
N THR A 196 3.00 -3.88 -4.72
CA THR A 196 1.55 -3.72 -4.58
C THR A 196 1.16 -2.26 -4.40
N ILE A 197 0.36 -1.78 -5.33
CA ILE A 197 -0.37 -0.51 -5.24
C ILE A 197 -1.82 -0.80 -4.89
N GLU A 198 -2.36 -0.08 -3.91
CA GLU A 198 -3.78 -0.10 -3.54
C GLU A 198 -4.40 1.25 -3.88
N GLY A 199 -5.52 1.23 -4.61
CA GLY A 199 -6.28 2.43 -4.95
C GLY A 199 -7.53 2.56 -4.06
N ARG A 200 -7.85 3.80 -3.69
CA ARG A 200 -9.02 4.17 -2.87
C ARG A 200 -9.66 5.44 -3.40
N CYS A 201 -10.95 5.60 -3.09
CA CYS A 201 -11.64 6.85 -3.30
C CYS A 201 -11.30 7.84 -2.18
N PRO A 202 -11.03 9.12 -2.49
CA PRO A 202 -11.08 10.19 -1.49
C PRO A 202 -12.43 10.20 -0.78
N GLU A 203 -12.43 10.46 0.53
CA GLU A 203 -13.64 10.30 1.36
C GLU A 203 -14.82 11.15 0.88
N LEU A 204 -14.53 12.36 0.44
CA LEU A 204 -15.53 13.30 -0.08
C LEU A 204 -16.24 12.80 -1.36
N LEU A 205 -15.55 12.00 -2.20
CA LEU A 205 -16.07 11.53 -3.49
C LEU A 205 -16.62 10.10 -3.42
N ARG A 206 -16.71 9.53 -2.24
CA ARG A 206 -17.08 8.11 -2.05
C ARG A 206 -18.45 7.79 -2.64
N ASN A 207 -18.49 6.71 -3.44
CA ASN A 207 -19.66 6.16 -4.15
C ASN A 207 -20.24 7.08 -5.24
N LEU A 208 -19.62 8.20 -5.51
CA LEU A 208 -20.08 9.15 -6.51
C LEU A 208 -19.46 8.88 -7.86
N LEU A 209 -20.25 9.05 -8.91
CA LEU A 209 -19.86 8.97 -10.33
C LEU A 209 -20.46 10.18 -11.04
N GLU A 210 -19.63 11.00 -11.69
CA GLU A 210 -20.12 12.13 -12.47
C GLU A 210 -20.33 11.70 -13.94
N VAL A 211 -21.55 11.80 -14.42
CA VAL A 211 -21.91 11.48 -15.81
C VAL A 211 -22.38 12.73 -16.51
N ARG A 212 -21.71 13.12 -17.59
CA ARG A 212 -22.04 14.31 -18.35
C ARG A 212 -23.49 14.25 -18.88
N GLY A 213 -24.25 15.32 -18.63
CA GLY A 213 -25.67 15.42 -19.05
C GLY A 213 -26.66 14.81 -18.03
N ILE A 214 -26.21 14.01 -17.09
CA ILE A 214 -27.03 13.45 -16.01
C ILE A 214 -26.71 14.12 -14.67
N GLY A 215 -25.42 14.38 -14.41
CA GLY A 215 -24.91 14.95 -13.17
C GLY A 215 -24.23 13.92 -12.28
N LEU A 216 -24.25 14.17 -10.97
CA LEU A 216 -23.60 13.36 -9.95
C LEU A 216 -24.52 12.25 -9.47
N LEU A 217 -24.11 11.00 -9.65
CA LEU A 217 -24.86 9.80 -9.30
C LEU A 217 -24.28 9.14 -8.04
N ASP A 218 -25.10 8.82 -7.06
CA ASP A 218 -24.74 7.92 -5.97
C ASP A 218 -24.93 6.45 -6.42
N ILE A 219 -23.83 5.81 -6.77
CA ILE A 219 -23.83 4.43 -7.32
C ILE A 219 -24.33 3.42 -6.29
N ARG A 220 -24.02 3.62 -5.02
CA ARG A 220 -24.49 2.77 -3.94
C ARG A 220 -26.02 2.84 -3.78
N ALA A 221 -26.60 4.03 -3.86
CA ALA A 221 -28.03 4.24 -3.76
C ALA A 221 -28.79 3.66 -4.97
N ILE A 222 -28.20 3.75 -6.17
CA ILE A 222 -28.86 3.34 -7.43
C ILE A 222 -28.69 1.83 -7.67
N PHE A 223 -27.49 1.26 -7.48
CA PHE A 223 -27.14 -0.12 -7.85
C PHE A 223 -26.90 -1.05 -6.65
N GLY A 224 -26.94 -0.53 -5.42
CA GLY A 224 -26.74 -1.30 -4.20
C GLY A 224 -25.26 -1.42 -3.76
N GLU A 225 -25.07 -2.02 -2.59
CA GLU A 225 -23.75 -2.18 -1.95
C GLU A 225 -22.75 -3.01 -2.77
N THR A 226 -23.25 -3.94 -3.57
CA THR A 226 -22.39 -4.80 -4.42
C THR A 226 -21.76 -4.06 -5.59
N ALA A 227 -22.27 -2.89 -5.95
CA ALA A 227 -21.76 -2.06 -7.05
C ALA A 227 -20.61 -1.13 -6.62
N VAL A 228 -20.23 -1.12 -5.35
CA VAL A 228 -19.15 -0.26 -4.83
C VAL A 228 -18.09 -1.05 -4.07
N ARG A 229 -16.87 -0.54 -4.08
CA ARG A 229 -15.73 -1.09 -3.33
C ARG A 229 -15.01 0.02 -2.59
N ARG A 230 -14.56 -0.25 -1.38
CA ARG A 230 -13.79 0.74 -0.59
C ARG A 230 -12.37 0.91 -1.11
N LYS A 231 -11.78 -0.17 -1.64
CA LYS A 231 -10.38 -0.22 -2.12
C LYS A 231 -10.17 -1.46 -2.98
N MET A 232 -9.20 -1.37 -3.89
CA MET A 232 -8.75 -2.50 -4.70
C MET A 232 -7.24 -2.43 -4.94
N ARG A 233 -6.60 -3.58 -5.21
CA ARG A 233 -5.21 -3.62 -5.67
C ARG A 233 -5.16 -3.28 -7.15
N LEU A 234 -4.40 -2.26 -7.52
CA LEU A 234 -4.19 -1.89 -8.92
C LEU A 234 -3.37 -2.97 -9.63
N LYS A 235 -3.91 -3.56 -10.68
CA LYS A 235 -3.29 -4.61 -11.48
C LYS A 235 -3.20 -4.27 -12.96
N LEU A 236 -4.09 -3.41 -13.45
CA LEU A 236 -4.15 -3.01 -14.84
C LEU A 236 -4.50 -1.53 -14.96
N ILE A 237 -3.81 -0.84 -15.84
CA ILE A 237 -4.19 0.50 -16.31
C ILE A 237 -4.73 0.33 -17.73
N VAL A 238 -5.98 0.74 -17.96
CA VAL A 238 -6.58 0.84 -19.28
C VAL A 238 -6.52 2.30 -19.70
N HIS A 239 -5.73 2.61 -20.72
CA HIS A 239 -5.57 3.96 -21.24
C HIS A 239 -6.40 4.14 -22.50
N LEU A 240 -7.41 5.00 -22.41
CA LEU A 240 -8.25 5.35 -23.55
C LEU A 240 -7.59 6.44 -24.38
N VAL A 241 -7.52 6.23 -25.70
CA VAL A 241 -6.89 7.17 -26.63
C VAL A 241 -7.79 7.43 -27.83
N ARG A 242 -7.62 8.58 -28.48
CA ARG A 242 -8.23 8.89 -29.76
C ARG A 242 -7.51 8.13 -30.88
N ARG A 243 -8.12 8.12 -32.07
CA ARG A 243 -7.55 7.43 -33.24
C ARG A 243 -6.18 7.97 -33.62
N GLU A 244 -6.06 9.28 -33.68
CA GLU A 244 -4.82 9.97 -34.06
C GLU A 244 -3.64 9.65 -33.14
N THR A 245 -3.92 9.55 -31.83
CA THR A 245 -2.93 9.18 -30.82
C THR A 245 -2.51 7.73 -30.97
N MET A 246 -3.47 6.81 -31.21
CA MET A 246 -3.19 5.39 -31.39
C MET A 246 -2.26 5.13 -32.56
N GLU A 247 -2.51 5.78 -33.69
CA GLU A 247 -1.74 5.59 -34.90
C GLU A 247 -0.29 6.15 -34.83
N ARG A 248 -0.08 7.16 -33.96
CA ARG A 248 1.23 7.82 -33.80
C ARG A 248 2.11 7.18 -32.73
N GLU A 249 1.54 6.71 -31.64
CA GLU A 249 2.28 6.40 -30.41
C GLU A 249 2.30 4.92 -30.06
N TYR A 250 1.43 4.09 -30.71
CA TYR A 250 1.27 2.71 -30.27
C TYR A 250 1.30 1.72 -31.43
N GLU A 251 2.08 0.65 -31.25
CA GLU A 251 2.09 -0.49 -32.17
C GLU A 251 0.80 -1.33 -32.02
N ARG A 252 0.34 -1.95 -33.09
CA ARG A 252 -0.84 -2.82 -33.07
C ARG A 252 -0.66 -4.06 -32.19
N LEU A 253 0.54 -4.63 -32.17
CA LEU A 253 0.92 -5.79 -31.39
C LEU A 253 2.30 -5.50 -30.77
N PRO A 254 2.36 -4.85 -29.61
CA PRO A 254 3.64 -4.58 -28.97
C PRO A 254 4.30 -5.91 -28.57
N TYR A 255 5.58 -6.07 -28.91
CA TYR A 255 6.37 -7.26 -28.58
C TYR A 255 6.53 -7.43 -27.07
N GLU A 256 6.63 -6.32 -26.34
CA GLU A 256 6.70 -6.31 -24.87
C GLU A 256 5.41 -5.79 -24.25
N PRO A 257 4.99 -6.35 -23.10
CA PRO A 257 3.84 -5.83 -22.36
C PRO A 257 4.07 -4.37 -21.97
N LEU A 258 3.16 -3.50 -22.35
CA LEU A 258 3.19 -2.11 -21.89
C LEU A 258 3.01 -2.04 -20.39
N THR A 259 3.84 -1.22 -19.73
CA THR A 259 3.74 -0.93 -18.30
C THR A 259 3.76 0.56 -18.05
N GLN A 260 3.23 0.96 -16.91
CA GLN A 260 3.33 2.32 -16.38
C GLN A 260 3.84 2.26 -14.96
N ASP A 261 4.86 3.04 -14.65
CA ASP A 261 5.34 3.16 -13.28
C ASP A 261 4.34 3.93 -12.41
N VAL A 262 4.03 3.36 -11.26
CA VAL A 262 3.21 3.98 -10.22
C VAL A 262 3.95 3.81 -8.88
N LEU A 263 4.51 4.88 -8.37
CA LEU A 263 5.29 4.87 -7.12
C LEU A 263 6.42 3.81 -7.11
N GLY A 264 7.15 3.66 -8.24
CA GLY A 264 8.22 2.68 -8.39
C GLY A 264 7.74 1.23 -8.58
N VAL A 265 6.44 1.01 -8.81
CA VAL A 265 5.88 -0.31 -9.14
C VAL A 265 5.42 -0.32 -10.59
N PRO A 266 5.97 -1.19 -11.47
CA PRO A 266 5.51 -1.31 -12.84
C PRO A 266 4.13 -1.99 -12.88
N VAL A 267 3.12 -1.25 -13.32
CA VAL A 267 1.74 -1.72 -13.49
C VAL A 267 1.48 -1.99 -14.97
N ARG A 268 0.86 -3.12 -15.30
CA ARG A 268 0.48 -3.46 -16.67
C ARG A 268 -0.44 -2.39 -17.27
N LYS A 269 -0.25 -2.08 -18.54
CA LYS A 269 -1.03 -1.08 -19.27
C LYS A 269 -1.59 -1.67 -20.55
N ALA A 270 -2.88 -1.50 -20.79
CA ALA A 270 -3.56 -1.74 -22.05
C ALA A 270 -4.00 -0.41 -22.66
N VAL A 271 -3.80 -0.24 -23.95
CA VAL A 271 -4.23 0.98 -24.67
C VAL A 271 -5.40 0.62 -25.57
N ILE A 272 -6.51 1.32 -25.42
CA ILE A 272 -7.74 1.08 -26.15
C ILE A 272 -8.14 2.34 -26.90
N GLN A 273 -8.26 2.21 -28.22
CA GLN A 273 -8.75 3.28 -29.07
C GLN A 273 -10.27 3.44 -28.93
N VAL A 274 -10.70 4.66 -28.64
CA VAL A 274 -12.13 5.02 -28.60
C VAL A 274 -12.58 5.38 -30.03
N VAL A 275 -13.55 4.62 -30.54
CA VAL A 275 -14.14 4.84 -31.87
C VAL A 275 -15.66 4.78 -31.75
N ALA A 276 -16.36 5.68 -32.41
CA ALA A 276 -17.81 5.69 -32.43
C ALA A 276 -18.36 4.34 -32.96
N GLY A 277 -19.39 3.82 -32.28
CA GLY A 277 -20.01 2.53 -32.61
C GLY A 277 -19.28 1.30 -32.07
N ARG A 278 -18.10 1.44 -31.44
CA ARG A 278 -17.38 0.32 -30.84
C ARG A 278 -17.71 0.19 -29.37
N ASN A 279 -18.08 -1.01 -28.93
CA ASN A 279 -18.34 -1.25 -27.50
C ASN A 279 -17.02 -1.33 -26.72
N ILE A 280 -16.68 -0.25 -26.03
CA ILE A 280 -15.42 -0.14 -25.27
C ILE A 280 -15.46 -1.01 -24.01
N ALA A 281 -16.63 -1.19 -23.37
CA ALA A 281 -16.74 -2.02 -22.17
C ALA A 281 -16.35 -3.48 -22.45
N VAL A 282 -16.75 -4.03 -23.61
CA VAL A 282 -16.35 -5.39 -24.02
C VAL A 282 -14.83 -5.49 -24.19
N LEU A 283 -14.19 -4.47 -24.74
CA LEU A 283 -12.73 -4.46 -24.91
C LEU A 283 -11.99 -4.37 -23.57
N VAL A 284 -12.52 -3.57 -22.64
CA VAL A 284 -11.96 -3.48 -21.28
C VAL A 284 -12.09 -4.83 -20.57
N GLU A 285 -13.28 -5.46 -20.63
CA GLU A 285 -13.47 -6.80 -20.04
C GLU A 285 -12.55 -7.84 -20.68
N ALA A 286 -12.33 -7.79 -21.98
CA ALA A 286 -11.41 -8.67 -22.70
C ALA A 286 -9.94 -8.44 -22.24
N ALA A 287 -9.50 -7.18 -22.10
CA ALA A 287 -8.18 -6.84 -21.59
C ALA A 287 -7.98 -7.34 -20.15
N VAL A 288 -9.03 -7.23 -19.30
CA VAL A 288 -8.99 -7.76 -17.93
C VAL A 288 -8.87 -9.28 -17.92
N ARG A 289 -9.66 -10.00 -18.73
CA ARG A 289 -9.57 -11.47 -18.85
C ARG A 289 -8.21 -11.93 -19.32
N ASN A 290 -7.63 -11.24 -20.32
CA ASN A 290 -6.27 -11.51 -20.77
C ASN A 290 -5.24 -11.25 -19.66
N THR A 291 -5.40 -10.18 -18.89
CA THR A 291 -4.54 -9.90 -17.72
C THR A 291 -4.65 -11.00 -16.66
N ILE A 292 -5.85 -11.52 -16.40
CA ILE A 292 -6.04 -12.66 -15.47
C ILE A 292 -5.29 -13.90 -15.95
N LEU A 293 -5.33 -14.22 -17.25
CA LEU A 293 -4.56 -15.32 -17.84
C LEU A 293 -3.06 -15.12 -17.64
N GLN A 294 -2.56 -13.92 -17.95
CA GLN A 294 -1.14 -13.58 -17.78
C GLN A 294 -0.68 -13.64 -16.32
N LEU A 295 -1.52 -13.22 -15.37
CA LEU A 295 -1.23 -13.36 -13.93
C LEU A 295 -1.18 -14.82 -13.47
N ARG A 296 -1.78 -15.75 -14.23
CA ARG A 296 -1.71 -17.20 -14.03
C ARG A 296 -0.57 -17.86 -14.80
N GLY A 297 0.27 -17.07 -15.47
CA GLY A 297 1.41 -17.57 -16.25
C GLY A 297 1.08 -17.99 -17.69
N VAL A 298 -0.14 -17.72 -18.17
CA VAL A 298 -0.54 -18.00 -19.56
C VAL A 298 -0.40 -16.73 -20.38
N ASP A 299 0.55 -16.70 -21.33
CA ASP A 299 0.76 -15.59 -22.27
C ASP A 299 0.48 -16.07 -23.70
N THR A 300 -0.72 -15.76 -24.18
CA THR A 300 -1.21 -16.19 -25.51
C THR A 300 -0.34 -15.67 -26.65
N TYR A 301 0.27 -14.47 -26.50
CA TYR A 301 1.15 -13.93 -27.53
C TYR A 301 2.47 -14.71 -27.62
N GLN A 302 3.10 -14.99 -26.49
CA GLN A 302 4.32 -15.81 -26.43
C GLN A 302 4.05 -17.22 -26.94
N GLU A 303 2.93 -17.84 -26.55
CA GLU A 303 2.55 -19.16 -27.05
C GLU A 303 2.32 -19.17 -28.58
N PHE A 304 1.75 -18.08 -29.12
CA PHE A 304 1.59 -17.94 -30.58
C PHE A 304 2.93 -17.81 -31.28
N VAL A 305 3.82 -16.96 -30.79
CA VAL A 305 5.17 -16.78 -31.37
C VAL A 305 5.94 -18.09 -31.36
N GLU A 306 5.88 -18.84 -30.26
CA GLU A 306 6.54 -20.13 -30.12
C GLU A 306 5.97 -21.18 -31.12
N ARG A 307 4.63 -21.25 -31.26
CA ARG A 307 3.98 -22.11 -32.26
C ARG A 307 4.37 -21.73 -33.68
N HIS A 308 4.39 -20.44 -34.00
CA HIS A 308 4.78 -19.96 -35.32
C HIS A 308 6.25 -20.31 -35.66
N ARG A 309 7.16 -20.13 -34.65
CA ARG A 309 8.56 -20.52 -34.81
C ARG A 309 8.72 -22.03 -35.12
N ARG A 310 8.03 -22.89 -34.35
CA ARG A 310 8.05 -24.35 -34.58
C ARG A 310 7.50 -24.75 -35.93
N ALA A 311 6.45 -24.09 -36.42
CA ALA A 311 5.92 -24.34 -37.77
C ALA A 311 6.94 -23.98 -38.88
N MET A 312 7.61 -22.83 -38.76
CA MET A 312 8.66 -22.42 -39.71
C MET A 312 9.91 -23.32 -39.69
N GLU A 313 10.21 -23.97 -38.56
CA GLU A 313 11.32 -24.93 -38.43
C GLU A 313 10.97 -26.31 -39.05
N GLN A 314 9.69 -26.66 -39.11
CA GLN A 314 9.21 -27.91 -39.73
C GLN A 314 9.02 -27.84 -41.24
N ASP A 315 8.88 -26.62 -41.80
CA ASP A 315 8.76 -26.39 -43.24
C ASP A 315 10.13 -26.22 -43.95
N LYS A 316 11.24 -26.37 -43.21
CA LYS A 316 12.62 -26.44 -43.72
C LYS A 316 13.13 -27.86 -43.78
#